data_78ed260c5415a60a30367d5bd017f151
#
_entry.id   78ed260c5415a60a30367d5bd017f151
#
_cell.length_a   1.000
_cell.length_b   1.000
_cell.length_c   1.000
_cell.angle_alpha   90.00
_cell.angle_beta   90.00
_cell.angle_gamma   90.00
#
_symmetry.space_group_name_H-M   'P 1'
#
loop_
_entity.id
_entity.type
_entity.pdbx_description
1 polymer ?
#
loop_
_entity_poly.entity_id
_entity_poly.type
_entity_poly.pdbx_seq_one_letter_code
_entity_poly.pdbx_strand_id
1 'polypeptide(L)'
;VEVPKATKILIGEVESVDISEEFAHEKLSPVLAMYRAKTFDEALAKAEQLVADGGYGHTSSLYIHPSQTEKIEKHQQAMKTCRILINTPSSQGGIGDLYNFGLAPSLTLGCGSWGGNSVSENVGVKHLINIKTVAERRENMLWFRTPEKVYFKKGCMPVALDELKTEYNRKKAFIVTDSFLYKNGYVKGIEEKLDAMGIQHTCFYEVAPDPTLQCARLGTDQMLSLIHISEPTR
;
A
#
# COMPACT_ATOMS: atom_id res chain seq x y z
N VAL A 1 -24.95 35.45 -30.92
CA VAL A 1 -25.34 34.32 -31.79
C VAL A 1 -26.66 33.80 -31.28
N GLU A 2 -27.67 33.80 -32.13
CA GLU A 2 -28.96 33.17 -31.82
C GLU A 2 -28.82 31.65 -31.92
N VAL A 3 -29.24 30.94 -30.91
CA VAL A 3 -29.19 29.47 -30.82
C VAL A 3 -30.57 28.91 -30.52
N PRO A 4 -30.90 27.68 -30.95
CA PRO A 4 -32.14 27.04 -30.64
C PRO A 4 -32.40 26.96 -29.12
N LYS A 5 -33.66 27.18 -28.69
CA LYS A 5 -34.02 27.12 -27.24
C LYS A 5 -33.69 25.81 -26.56
N ALA A 6 -33.51 24.71 -27.30
CA ALA A 6 -33.15 23.40 -26.78
C ALA A 6 -31.61 23.23 -26.58
N THR A 7 -30.79 24.22 -26.96
CA THR A 7 -29.33 24.17 -26.83
C THR A 7 -28.96 24.16 -25.36
N LYS A 8 -28.20 23.15 -24.96
CA LYS A 8 -27.71 22.97 -23.58
C LYS A 8 -26.26 23.38 -23.41
N ILE A 9 -25.44 23.23 -24.45
CA ILE A 9 -23.99 23.48 -24.42
C ILE A 9 -23.61 24.15 -25.74
N LEU A 10 -22.75 25.14 -25.66
CA LEU A 10 -22.06 25.74 -26.81
C LEU A 10 -20.63 25.28 -26.83
N ILE A 11 -20.13 24.90 -28.00
CA ILE A 11 -18.72 24.50 -28.18
C ILE A 11 -18.14 25.38 -29.29
N GLY A 12 -17.10 26.15 -28.97
CA GLY A 12 -16.34 26.94 -29.93
C GLY A 12 -15.01 26.27 -30.22
N GLU A 13 -14.68 26.07 -31.49
CA GLU A 13 -13.34 25.65 -31.91
C GLU A 13 -12.39 26.85 -31.85
N VAL A 14 -11.28 26.70 -31.14
CA VAL A 14 -10.30 27.75 -30.87
C VAL A 14 -8.91 27.25 -31.25
N GLU A 15 -8.12 28.09 -31.88
CA GLU A 15 -6.78 27.72 -32.35
C GLU A 15 -5.71 27.99 -31.28
N SER A 16 -5.78 29.17 -30.61
CA SER A 16 -4.78 29.61 -29.64
C SER A 16 -5.17 29.22 -28.20
N VAL A 17 -4.19 28.73 -27.45
CA VAL A 17 -4.29 28.49 -26.00
C VAL A 17 -3.67 29.63 -25.19
N ASP A 18 -3.20 30.67 -25.86
CA ASP A 18 -2.58 31.85 -25.23
C ASP A 18 -3.62 32.59 -24.38
N ILE A 19 -3.21 33.09 -23.22
CA ILE A 19 -4.09 33.77 -22.27
C ILE A 19 -4.73 35.02 -22.81
N SER A 20 -4.18 35.60 -23.88
CA SER A 20 -4.78 36.74 -24.58
C SER A 20 -6.05 36.36 -25.37
N GLU A 21 -6.27 35.04 -25.60
CA GLU A 21 -7.48 34.52 -26.21
C GLU A 21 -8.57 34.38 -25.16
N GLU A 22 -9.66 35.13 -25.28
CA GLU A 22 -10.75 35.14 -24.30
C GLU A 22 -11.39 33.77 -24.10
N PHE A 23 -11.41 32.94 -25.14
CA PHE A 23 -11.91 31.56 -25.05
C PHE A 23 -10.96 30.60 -24.29
N ALA A 24 -9.70 30.95 -24.08
CA ALA A 24 -8.78 30.17 -23.27
C ALA A 24 -9.08 30.30 -21.76
N HIS A 25 -9.76 31.34 -21.33
CA HIS A 25 -10.11 31.55 -19.93
C HIS A 25 -11.24 30.61 -19.47
N GLU A 26 -11.28 30.38 -18.16
CA GLU A 26 -12.36 29.65 -17.53
C GLU A 26 -13.71 30.35 -17.76
N LYS A 27 -14.70 29.58 -18.20
CA LYS A 27 -16.08 30.04 -18.39
C LYS A 27 -17.00 29.29 -17.46
N LEU A 28 -17.43 29.92 -16.38
CA LEU A 28 -18.41 29.35 -15.43
C LEU A 28 -19.82 29.28 -16.03
N SER A 29 -19.93 28.70 -17.22
CA SER A 29 -21.15 28.62 -18.02
C SER A 29 -21.06 27.40 -18.96
N PRO A 30 -22.16 26.93 -19.55
CA PRO A 30 -22.15 25.82 -20.51
C PRO A 30 -21.59 26.22 -21.88
N VAL A 31 -20.43 26.91 -21.88
CA VAL A 31 -19.68 27.30 -23.07
C VAL A 31 -18.28 26.69 -22.96
N LEU A 32 -17.91 25.87 -23.94
CA LEU A 32 -16.66 25.13 -23.95
C LEU A 32 -15.77 25.58 -25.11
N ALA A 33 -14.49 25.77 -24.86
CA ALA A 33 -13.47 25.86 -25.90
C ALA A 33 -13.03 24.46 -26.31
N MET A 34 -12.88 24.24 -27.61
CA MET A 34 -12.35 22.99 -28.17
C MET A 34 -11.13 23.28 -28.99
N TYR A 35 -10.05 22.54 -28.69
CA TYR A 35 -8.77 22.65 -29.39
C TYR A 35 -8.45 21.36 -30.13
N ARG A 36 -7.95 21.49 -31.36
CA ARG A 36 -7.44 20.34 -32.11
C ARG A 36 -5.96 20.16 -31.91
N ALA A 37 -5.54 18.92 -31.92
CA ALA A 37 -4.12 18.56 -31.88
C ALA A 37 -3.86 17.38 -32.85
N LYS A 38 -2.69 17.36 -33.47
CA LYS A 38 -2.29 16.30 -34.41
C LYS A 38 -1.73 15.10 -33.68
N THR A 39 -1.17 15.31 -32.51
CA THR A 39 -0.52 14.27 -31.69
C THR A 39 -0.96 14.36 -30.25
N PHE A 40 -0.75 13.27 -29.51
CA PHE A 40 -0.98 13.26 -28.05
C PHE A 40 -0.12 14.31 -27.32
N ASP A 41 1.13 14.46 -27.73
CA ASP A 41 2.08 15.38 -27.11
C ASP A 41 1.68 16.84 -27.32
N GLU A 42 1.18 17.18 -28.52
CA GLU A 42 0.63 18.49 -28.80
C GLU A 42 -0.62 18.76 -27.93
N ALA A 43 -1.52 17.78 -27.81
CA ALA A 43 -2.70 17.90 -26.97
C ALA A 43 -2.33 18.09 -25.49
N LEU A 44 -1.34 17.35 -25.03
CA LEU A 44 -0.85 17.46 -23.65
C LEU A 44 -0.23 18.84 -23.38
N ALA A 45 0.62 19.34 -24.27
CA ALA A 45 1.22 20.65 -24.14
C ALA A 45 0.18 21.80 -24.10
N LYS A 46 -0.85 21.71 -24.95
CA LYS A 46 -1.99 22.65 -24.89
C LYS A 46 -2.73 22.59 -23.56
N ALA A 47 -2.97 21.38 -23.04
CA ALA A 47 -3.63 21.19 -21.76
C ALA A 47 -2.80 21.71 -20.58
N GLU A 48 -1.47 21.50 -20.59
CA GLU A 48 -0.56 22.05 -19.59
C GLU A 48 -0.59 23.58 -19.57
N GLN A 49 -0.55 24.20 -20.76
CA GLN A 49 -0.63 25.65 -20.89
C GLN A 49 -1.94 26.20 -20.33
N LEU A 50 -3.08 25.62 -20.71
CA LEU A 50 -4.40 26.02 -20.20
C LEU A 50 -4.52 25.87 -18.69
N VAL A 51 -3.93 24.83 -18.10
CA VAL A 51 -3.91 24.64 -16.64
C VAL A 51 -2.97 25.64 -15.97
N ALA A 52 -1.83 25.97 -16.59
CA ALA A 52 -0.90 26.96 -16.06
C ALA A 52 -1.55 28.37 -16.01
N ASP A 53 -2.26 28.73 -17.06
CA ASP A 53 -2.88 30.06 -17.19
C ASP A 53 -4.19 30.15 -16.41
N GLY A 54 -4.98 29.07 -16.36
CA GLY A 54 -6.26 29.02 -15.65
C GLY A 54 -6.16 28.74 -14.15
N GLY A 55 -4.98 28.31 -13.67
CA GLY A 55 -4.72 27.95 -12.27
C GLY A 55 -4.51 26.47 -12.04
N TYR A 56 -3.44 26.17 -11.32
CA TYR A 56 -3.05 24.80 -10.97
C TYR A 56 -3.95 24.18 -9.90
N GLY A 57 -3.93 22.87 -9.84
CA GLY A 57 -4.34 22.07 -8.68
C GLY A 57 -5.75 21.51 -8.73
N HIS A 58 -6.64 21.95 -9.62
CA HIS A 58 -8.03 21.51 -9.60
C HIS A 58 -8.21 20.06 -10.13
N THR A 59 -8.59 19.87 -11.36
CA THR A 59 -8.95 18.56 -11.93
C THR A 59 -8.64 18.51 -13.42
N SER A 60 -8.11 17.37 -13.87
CA SER A 60 -7.98 17.06 -15.28
C SER A 60 -8.59 15.69 -15.61
N SER A 61 -9.09 15.53 -16.84
CA SER A 61 -9.66 14.28 -17.34
C SER A 61 -8.98 13.88 -18.65
N LEU A 62 -8.61 12.62 -18.75
CA LEU A 62 -8.06 12.02 -19.95
C LEU A 62 -8.99 10.89 -20.44
N TYR A 63 -9.49 10.99 -21.67
CA TYR A 63 -10.23 9.94 -22.32
C TYR A 63 -9.30 9.20 -23.29
N ILE A 64 -9.01 7.95 -22.97
CA ILE A 64 -8.04 7.14 -23.69
C ILE A 64 -8.31 5.65 -23.52
N HIS A 65 -7.86 4.82 -24.45
CA HIS A 65 -7.96 3.38 -24.27
C HIS A 65 -7.06 2.92 -23.10
N PRO A 66 -7.55 2.10 -22.15
CA PRO A 66 -6.81 1.73 -20.96
C PRO A 66 -5.47 1.03 -21.18
N SER A 67 -5.27 0.41 -22.37
CA SER A 67 -3.98 -0.23 -22.71
C SER A 67 -2.85 0.75 -23.04
N GLN A 68 -3.14 2.04 -23.20
CA GLN A 68 -2.13 3.07 -23.49
C GLN A 68 -1.52 3.63 -22.21
N THR A 69 -0.93 2.76 -21.42
CA THR A 69 -0.38 3.08 -20.08
C THR A 69 0.69 4.17 -20.12
N GLU A 70 1.59 4.13 -21.08
CA GLU A 70 2.64 5.16 -21.24
C GLU A 70 2.07 6.58 -21.40
N LYS A 71 0.99 6.73 -22.17
CA LYS A 71 0.33 8.03 -22.34
C LYS A 71 -0.41 8.47 -21.08
N ILE A 72 -1.01 7.51 -20.36
CA ILE A 72 -1.66 7.77 -19.08
C ILE A 72 -0.62 8.26 -18.07
N GLU A 73 0.52 7.57 -17.95
CA GLU A 73 1.63 7.97 -17.06
C GLU A 73 2.19 9.35 -17.45
N LYS A 74 2.40 9.58 -18.75
CA LYS A 74 2.87 10.89 -19.23
C LYS A 74 1.92 12.02 -18.87
N HIS A 75 0.61 11.82 -19.03
CA HIS A 75 -0.41 12.78 -18.62
C HIS A 75 -0.38 13.03 -17.10
N GLN A 76 -0.28 11.96 -16.30
CA GLN A 76 -0.21 12.06 -14.84
C GLN A 76 1.01 12.86 -14.36
N GLN A 77 2.15 12.71 -15.01
CA GLN A 77 3.38 13.44 -14.66
C GLN A 77 3.33 14.91 -15.07
N ALA A 78 2.73 15.21 -16.22
CA ALA A 78 2.67 16.55 -16.77
C ALA A 78 1.63 17.44 -16.07
N MET A 79 0.44 16.90 -15.79
CA MET A 79 -0.69 17.70 -15.31
C MET A 79 -0.56 18.05 -13.82
N LYS A 80 -0.43 19.32 -13.51
CA LYS A 80 -0.38 19.85 -12.13
C LYS A 80 -1.78 20.03 -11.56
N THR A 81 -2.52 18.92 -11.46
CA THR A 81 -3.88 18.87 -10.88
C THR A 81 -3.95 17.79 -9.81
N CYS A 82 -4.66 18.05 -8.72
CA CYS A 82 -4.79 17.11 -7.60
C CYS A 82 -5.69 15.90 -7.90
N ARG A 83 -6.57 16.05 -8.89
CA ARG A 83 -7.45 14.97 -9.36
C ARG A 83 -7.19 14.74 -10.83
N ILE A 84 -6.72 13.56 -11.16
CA ILE A 84 -6.50 13.09 -12.52
C ILE A 84 -7.47 11.94 -12.78
N LEU A 85 -8.42 12.17 -13.67
CA LEU A 85 -9.50 11.24 -13.95
C LEU A 85 -9.28 10.58 -15.31
N ILE A 86 -9.45 9.28 -15.35
CA ILE A 86 -9.34 8.53 -16.60
C ILE A 86 -10.74 8.09 -17.03
N ASN A 87 -11.12 8.43 -18.26
CA ASN A 87 -12.41 8.09 -18.86
C ASN A 87 -13.63 8.52 -18.02
N THR A 88 -13.48 9.59 -17.26
CA THR A 88 -14.51 10.13 -16.38
C THR A 88 -14.57 11.65 -16.53
N PRO A 89 -15.76 12.27 -16.68
CA PRO A 89 -15.88 13.71 -16.79
C PRO A 89 -15.47 14.42 -15.51
N SER A 90 -14.75 15.54 -15.63
CA SER A 90 -14.24 16.32 -14.50
C SER A 90 -15.35 16.78 -13.55
N SER A 91 -16.52 17.15 -14.08
CA SER A 91 -17.66 17.58 -13.28
C SER A 91 -18.22 16.48 -12.36
N GLN A 92 -18.21 15.24 -12.82
CA GLN A 92 -18.69 14.10 -12.04
C GLN A 92 -17.56 13.53 -11.16
N GLY A 93 -16.42 13.29 -11.76
CA GLY A 93 -15.30 12.63 -11.06
C GLY A 93 -14.63 13.54 -10.04
N GLY A 94 -14.56 14.85 -10.26
CA GLY A 94 -14.02 15.80 -9.31
C GLY A 94 -14.79 15.83 -7.99
N ILE A 95 -16.10 15.77 -8.05
CA ILE A 95 -16.99 15.73 -6.87
C ILE A 95 -16.74 14.47 -6.04
N GLY A 96 -16.35 13.38 -6.68
CA GLY A 96 -16.04 12.11 -6.02
C GLY A 96 -17.18 11.10 -6.07
N ASP A 97 -16.78 9.82 -5.96
CA ASP A 97 -17.68 8.67 -5.91
C ASP A 97 -16.93 7.51 -5.26
N LEU A 98 -17.40 7.07 -4.09
CA LEU A 98 -16.76 5.99 -3.34
C LEU A 98 -16.93 4.61 -4.00
N TYR A 99 -17.94 4.42 -4.81
CA TYR A 99 -18.24 3.12 -5.41
C TYR A 99 -17.44 2.85 -6.69
N ASN A 100 -17.27 3.87 -7.54
CA ASN A 100 -16.61 3.70 -8.83
C ASN A 100 -15.09 3.89 -8.78
N PHE A 101 -14.59 4.82 -7.97
CA PHE A 101 -13.15 5.14 -7.94
C PHE A 101 -12.60 5.56 -6.56
N GLY A 102 -13.36 5.36 -5.49
CA GLY A 102 -12.85 5.54 -4.11
C GLY A 102 -12.49 6.97 -3.72
N LEU A 103 -12.90 7.98 -4.47
CA LEU A 103 -12.68 9.38 -4.17
C LEU A 103 -13.84 9.92 -3.33
N ALA A 104 -13.55 10.42 -2.13
CA ALA A 104 -14.57 10.88 -1.20
C ALA A 104 -15.42 12.00 -1.80
N PRO A 105 -16.77 11.90 -1.75
CA PRO A 105 -17.66 12.93 -2.27
C PRO A 105 -17.50 14.25 -1.51
N SER A 106 -17.36 15.35 -2.26
CA SER A 106 -17.30 16.70 -1.69
C SER A 106 -17.57 17.75 -2.77
N LEU A 107 -18.18 18.86 -2.37
CA LEU A 107 -18.28 20.06 -3.21
C LEU A 107 -17.12 21.04 -2.97
N THR A 108 -16.31 20.81 -1.94
CA THR A 108 -15.12 21.58 -1.66
C THR A 108 -13.89 20.78 -2.02
N LEU A 109 -13.21 21.18 -3.09
CA LEU A 109 -12.10 20.45 -3.68
C LEU A 109 -10.78 21.16 -3.38
N GLY A 110 -9.92 20.50 -2.60
CA GLY A 110 -8.57 21.02 -2.35
C GLY A 110 -7.72 20.98 -3.62
N CYS A 111 -6.97 22.03 -3.86
CA CYS A 111 -6.06 22.17 -5.01
C CYS A 111 -4.58 22.03 -4.62
N GLY A 112 -4.28 21.67 -3.37
CA GLY A 112 -2.94 21.48 -2.85
C GLY A 112 -2.08 22.75 -2.92
N SER A 113 -0.80 22.57 -2.75
CA SER A 113 0.17 23.67 -2.81
C SER A 113 0.21 24.35 -4.18
N TRP A 114 -0.08 23.63 -5.24
CA TRP A 114 -0.18 24.22 -6.59
C TRP A 114 -1.27 25.27 -6.69
N GLY A 115 -2.42 25.04 -6.05
CA GLY A 115 -3.53 25.99 -5.99
C GLY A 115 -3.53 26.90 -4.75
N GLY A 116 -2.43 26.94 -3.99
CA GLY A 116 -2.33 27.73 -2.75
C GLY A 116 -3.18 27.21 -1.59
N ASN A 117 -3.56 25.94 -1.61
CA ASN A 117 -4.38 25.33 -0.57
C ASN A 117 -3.54 24.43 0.36
N SER A 118 -4.00 24.28 1.61
CA SER A 118 -3.41 23.34 2.57
C SER A 118 -3.86 21.89 2.37
N VAL A 119 -4.86 21.65 1.53
CA VAL A 119 -5.48 20.35 1.28
C VAL A 119 -5.44 20.06 -0.21
N SER A 120 -4.99 18.84 -0.59
CA SER A 120 -4.90 18.37 -1.97
C SER A 120 -5.99 17.33 -2.33
N GLU A 121 -6.92 17.08 -1.44
CA GLU A 121 -8.00 16.09 -1.60
C GLU A 121 -9.38 16.71 -1.46
N ASN A 122 -10.42 15.91 -1.67
CA ASN A 122 -11.79 16.33 -1.44
C ASN A 122 -12.02 16.59 0.06
N VAL A 123 -12.47 17.79 0.39
CA VAL A 123 -12.59 18.22 1.78
C VAL A 123 -13.78 17.53 2.45
N GLY A 124 -13.54 16.86 3.55
CA GLY A 124 -14.53 16.18 4.36
C GLY A 124 -14.41 16.54 5.84
N VAL A 125 -15.21 15.89 6.68
CA VAL A 125 -15.28 16.13 8.13
C VAL A 125 -13.90 16.07 8.80
N LYS A 126 -13.03 15.17 8.37
CA LYS A 126 -11.66 15.03 8.92
C LYS A 126 -10.82 16.30 8.84
N HIS A 127 -11.13 17.23 7.92
CA HIS A 127 -10.42 18.49 7.76
C HIS A 127 -10.98 19.60 8.68
N LEU A 128 -12.14 19.37 9.31
CA LEU A 128 -12.80 20.31 10.19
C LEU A 128 -12.60 19.98 11.68
N ILE A 129 -11.93 18.86 11.99
CA ILE A 129 -11.68 18.42 13.35
C ILE A 129 -10.19 18.48 13.67
N ASN A 130 -9.88 18.74 14.92
CA ASN A 130 -8.52 18.65 15.43
C ASN A 130 -8.23 17.22 15.87
N ILE A 131 -7.31 16.56 15.21
CA ILE A 131 -6.85 15.22 15.58
C ILE A 131 -5.72 15.36 16.60
N LYS A 132 -5.92 14.78 17.80
CA LYS A 132 -4.87 14.70 18.82
C LYS A 132 -4.23 13.31 18.78
N THR A 133 -2.93 13.27 18.68
CA THR A 133 -2.18 12.03 18.80
C THR A 133 -1.65 11.90 20.22
N VAL A 134 -2.00 10.80 20.91
CA VAL A 134 -1.43 10.44 22.18
C VAL A 134 -0.37 9.39 21.94
N ALA A 135 0.88 9.72 22.26
CA ALA A 135 2.00 8.80 22.16
C ALA A 135 2.52 8.51 23.56
N GLU A 136 2.48 7.25 23.97
CA GLU A 136 3.03 6.78 25.22
C GLU A 136 4.31 5.97 24.94
N ARG A 137 5.39 6.31 25.64
CA ARG A 137 6.61 5.50 25.60
C ARG A 137 6.37 4.22 26.38
N ARG A 138 6.43 3.09 25.70
CA ARG A 138 6.44 1.79 26.37
C ARG A 138 7.88 1.48 26.77
N GLU A 139 8.11 1.27 28.05
CA GLU A 139 9.43 0.89 28.56
C GLU A 139 9.84 -0.51 28.11
N ASN A 140 8.86 -1.39 27.90
CA ASN A 140 9.09 -2.72 27.35
C ASN A 140 8.86 -2.70 25.84
N MET A 141 9.92 -2.49 25.07
CA MET A 141 9.88 -2.76 23.64
C MET A 141 9.77 -4.27 23.41
N LEU A 142 8.65 -4.70 22.88
CA LEU A 142 8.52 -6.05 22.33
C LEU A 142 9.29 -6.07 20.99
N TRP A 143 10.46 -6.70 21.03
CA TRP A 143 11.23 -6.93 19.81
C TRP A 143 10.63 -8.13 19.08
N PHE A 144 10.24 -7.91 17.84
CA PHE A 144 9.98 -9.00 16.92
C PHE A 144 11.21 -9.17 16.04
N ARG A 145 11.93 -10.26 16.23
CA ARG A 145 13.06 -10.63 15.40
C ARG A 145 12.63 -11.77 14.47
N THR A 146 12.75 -11.56 13.18
CA THR A 146 12.62 -12.65 12.21
C THR A 146 13.88 -13.52 12.26
N PRO A 147 13.77 -14.83 12.00
CA PRO A 147 14.95 -15.69 11.88
C PRO A 147 15.92 -15.16 10.83
N GLU A 148 17.22 -15.26 11.11
CA GLU A 148 18.27 -14.86 10.17
C GLU A 148 18.26 -15.72 8.90
N LYS A 149 17.82 -16.99 9.03
CA LYS A 149 17.71 -17.95 7.93
C LYS A 149 16.33 -18.58 7.91
N VAL A 150 15.73 -18.66 6.74
CA VAL A 150 14.47 -19.37 6.48
C VAL A 150 14.73 -20.39 5.37
N TYR A 151 14.55 -21.68 5.67
CA TYR A 151 14.64 -22.76 4.71
C TYR A 151 13.26 -23.10 4.15
N PHE A 152 13.07 -22.86 2.88
CA PHE A 152 11.79 -23.07 2.20
C PHE A 152 11.93 -23.95 0.96
N LYS A 153 11.98 -25.27 1.15
CA LYS A 153 11.99 -26.26 0.07
C LYS A 153 11.66 -27.64 0.64
N LYS A 154 10.98 -28.49 -0.13
CA LYS A 154 10.81 -29.89 0.23
C LYS A 154 12.17 -30.57 0.43
N GLY A 155 12.37 -31.18 1.57
CA GLY A 155 13.64 -31.88 1.92
C GLY A 155 14.74 -30.97 2.48
N CYS A 156 14.48 -29.70 2.81
CA CYS A 156 15.49 -28.83 3.42
C CYS A 156 15.71 -29.06 4.92
N MET A 157 14.84 -29.77 5.61
CA MET A 157 14.93 -30.03 7.05
C MET A 157 16.28 -30.66 7.49
N PRO A 158 16.80 -31.72 6.85
CA PRO A 158 18.10 -32.26 7.22
C PRO A 158 19.25 -31.26 7.12
N VAL A 159 19.23 -30.41 6.08
CA VAL A 159 20.26 -29.38 5.87
C VAL A 159 20.19 -28.31 6.96
N ALA A 160 18.99 -27.86 7.30
CA ALA A 160 18.79 -26.91 8.39
C ALA A 160 19.23 -27.46 9.75
N LEU A 161 19.02 -28.76 10.02
CA LEU A 161 19.45 -29.41 11.24
C LEU A 161 20.98 -29.58 11.30
N ASP A 162 21.67 -29.85 10.18
CA ASP A 162 23.11 -29.97 10.13
C ASP A 162 23.81 -28.68 10.61
N GLU A 163 23.24 -27.51 10.35
CA GLU A 163 23.79 -26.24 10.82
C GLU A 163 23.82 -26.10 12.34
N LEU A 164 22.94 -26.77 13.06
CA LEU A 164 22.98 -26.78 14.53
C LEU A 164 24.33 -27.25 15.05
N LYS A 165 24.97 -28.18 14.32
CA LYS A 165 26.31 -28.70 14.65
C LYS A 165 27.44 -27.93 13.96
N THR A 166 27.30 -27.69 12.66
CA THR A 166 28.38 -27.14 11.82
C THR A 166 28.60 -25.64 12.03
N GLU A 167 27.52 -24.85 12.12
CA GLU A 167 27.64 -23.40 12.29
C GLU A 167 27.46 -22.95 13.74
N TYR A 168 26.50 -23.57 14.45
CA TYR A 168 26.13 -23.09 15.79
C TYR A 168 26.73 -23.90 16.94
N ASN A 169 27.40 -25.02 16.65
CA ASN A 169 27.99 -25.94 17.64
C ASN A 169 27.08 -26.25 18.84
N ARG A 170 25.77 -26.49 18.53
CA ARG A 170 24.78 -26.79 19.56
C ARG A 170 24.81 -28.25 19.96
N LYS A 171 24.67 -28.51 21.25
CA LYS A 171 24.66 -29.87 21.84
C LYS A 171 23.30 -30.32 22.31
N LYS A 172 22.35 -29.38 22.40
CA LYS A 172 20.98 -29.64 22.86
C LYS A 172 20.00 -28.93 21.95
N ALA A 173 18.86 -29.55 21.69
CA ALA A 173 17.75 -29.00 20.93
C ALA A 173 16.44 -29.16 21.71
N PHE A 174 15.58 -28.15 21.62
CA PHE A 174 14.23 -28.21 22.16
C PHE A 174 13.24 -28.11 20.99
N ILE A 175 12.46 -29.16 20.78
CA ILE A 175 11.50 -29.28 19.69
C ILE A 175 10.15 -28.84 20.23
N VAL A 176 9.49 -27.93 19.52
CA VAL A 176 8.14 -27.46 19.86
C VAL A 176 7.19 -27.82 18.72
N THR A 177 6.11 -28.54 19.03
CA THR A 177 5.13 -28.98 18.04
C THR A 177 3.76 -29.17 18.68
N ASP A 178 2.75 -29.48 17.89
CA ASP A 178 1.46 -29.88 18.38
C ASP A 178 1.34 -31.41 18.51
N SER A 179 0.30 -31.84 19.21
CA SER A 179 0.07 -33.27 19.49
C SER A 179 -0.29 -34.10 18.24
N PHE A 180 -0.85 -33.44 17.21
CA PHE A 180 -1.20 -34.14 15.96
C PHE A 180 0.07 -34.48 15.16
N LEU A 181 0.95 -33.50 14.95
CA LEU A 181 2.21 -33.70 14.23
C LEU A 181 3.10 -34.72 14.97
N TYR A 182 3.16 -34.63 16.29
CA TYR A 182 3.95 -35.56 17.09
C TYR A 182 3.43 -37.02 16.96
N LYS A 183 2.12 -37.24 17.21
CA LYS A 183 1.50 -38.59 17.17
C LYS A 183 1.51 -39.21 15.78
N ASN A 184 1.48 -38.39 14.72
CA ASN A 184 1.53 -38.86 13.34
C ASN A 184 2.97 -39.02 12.80
N GLY A 185 3.98 -38.89 13.66
CA GLY A 185 5.37 -39.19 13.33
C GLY A 185 6.08 -38.16 12.48
N TYR A 186 5.54 -36.93 12.30
CA TYR A 186 6.21 -35.89 11.54
C TYR A 186 7.53 -35.42 12.19
N VAL A 187 7.64 -35.53 13.51
CA VAL A 187 8.81 -35.13 14.27
C VAL A 187 9.89 -36.23 14.28
N LYS A 188 9.52 -37.48 14.05
CA LYS A 188 10.42 -38.66 14.16
C LYS A 188 11.71 -38.48 13.33
N GLY A 189 11.62 -38.02 12.09
CA GLY A 189 12.79 -37.80 11.24
C GLY A 189 13.73 -36.66 11.75
N ILE A 190 13.19 -35.72 12.52
CA ILE A 190 13.97 -34.70 13.20
C ILE A 190 14.73 -35.28 14.37
N GLU A 191 14.05 -36.07 15.21
CA GLU A 191 14.62 -36.74 16.37
C GLU A 191 15.73 -37.73 15.95
N GLU A 192 15.49 -38.58 14.95
CA GLU A 192 16.47 -39.50 14.38
C GLU A 192 17.71 -38.79 13.85
N LYS A 193 17.53 -37.64 13.19
CA LYS A 193 18.65 -36.83 12.69
C LYS A 193 19.45 -36.17 13.81
N LEU A 194 18.80 -35.66 14.85
CA LEU A 194 19.47 -35.12 16.05
C LEU A 194 20.26 -36.18 16.79
N ASP A 195 19.69 -37.38 16.94
CA ASP A 195 20.38 -38.56 17.54
C ASP A 195 21.62 -38.93 16.73
N ALA A 196 21.51 -39.02 15.41
CA ALA A 196 22.65 -39.32 14.53
C ALA A 196 23.77 -38.29 14.63
N MET A 197 23.43 -37.04 14.94
CA MET A 197 24.39 -35.95 15.15
C MET A 197 24.95 -35.91 16.59
N GLY A 198 24.42 -36.69 17.51
CA GLY A 198 24.78 -36.69 18.93
C GLY A 198 24.27 -35.42 19.67
N ILE A 199 23.16 -34.83 19.19
CA ILE A 199 22.51 -33.67 19.80
C ILE A 199 21.42 -34.18 20.71
N GLN A 200 21.50 -33.92 22.01
CA GLN A 200 20.43 -34.25 22.96
C GLN A 200 19.17 -33.41 22.63
N HIS A 201 18.02 -34.03 22.65
CA HIS A 201 16.81 -33.30 22.34
C HIS A 201 15.65 -33.64 23.30
N THR A 202 14.70 -32.74 23.39
CA THR A 202 13.43 -32.94 24.10
C THR A 202 12.34 -32.28 23.29
N CYS A 203 11.15 -32.90 23.31
CA CYS A 203 10.01 -32.42 22.54
C CYS A 203 8.89 -31.94 23.47
N PHE A 204 8.42 -30.71 23.28
CA PHE A 204 7.17 -30.19 23.83
C PHE A 204 6.10 -30.27 22.73
N TYR A 205 5.14 -31.14 22.88
CA TYR A 205 4.13 -31.46 21.87
C TYR A 205 2.70 -31.08 22.28
N GLU A 206 2.55 -30.27 23.33
CA GLU A 206 1.24 -29.84 23.84
C GLU A 206 0.79 -28.49 23.33
N VAL A 207 1.31 -28.05 22.16
CA VAL A 207 0.89 -26.79 21.58
C VAL A 207 -0.53 -26.92 21.02
N ALA A 208 -1.44 -26.05 21.50
CA ALA A 208 -2.81 -25.99 20.98
C ALA A 208 -2.83 -25.30 19.59
N PRO A 209 -3.86 -25.54 18.74
CA PRO A 209 -4.01 -24.86 17.45
C PRO A 209 -3.98 -23.35 17.54
N ASP A 210 -4.56 -22.78 18.60
CA ASP A 210 -4.47 -21.36 18.97
C ASP A 210 -3.68 -21.25 20.28
N PRO A 211 -2.34 -21.14 20.23
CA PRO A 211 -1.50 -21.22 21.41
C PRO A 211 -1.75 -20.03 22.33
N THR A 212 -2.15 -20.33 23.55
CA THR A 212 -2.36 -19.34 24.61
C THR A 212 -1.04 -18.92 25.26
N LEU A 213 -1.04 -17.79 25.96
CA LEU A 213 0.11 -17.36 26.79
C LEU A 213 0.48 -18.42 27.85
N GLN A 214 -0.49 -19.16 28.36
CA GLN A 214 -0.26 -20.25 29.31
C GLN A 214 0.49 -21.41 28.64
N CYS A 215 0.12 -21.78 27.42
CA CYS A 215 0.84 -22.80 26.63
C CYS A 215 2.30 -22.39 26.41
N ALA A 216 2.54 -21.13 26.04
CA ALA A 216 3.89 -20.59 25.85
C ALA A 216 4.71 -20.64 27.16
N ARG A 217 4.10 -20.33 28.30
CA ARG A 217 4.76 -20.42 29.63
C ARG A 217 5.16 -21.85 29.96
N LEU A 218 4.24 -22.81 29.79
CA LEU A 218 4.54 -24.24 30.05
C LEU A 218 5.72 -24.74 29.20
N GLY A 219 5.72 -24.41 27.90
CA GLY A 219 6.84 -24.76 27.02
C GLY A 219 8.16 -24.11 27.45
N THR A 220 8.11 -22.85 27.89
CA THR A 220 9.28 -22.12 28.39
C THR A 220 9.79 -22.74 29.68
N ASP A 221 8.94 -23.06 30.64
CA ASP A 221 9.33 -23.68 31.92
C ASP A 221 9.97 -25.04 31.69
N GLN A 222 9.43 -25.86 30.78
CA GLN A 222 10.02 -27.13 30.40
C GLN A 222 11.40 -26.94 29.74
N MET A 223 11.54 -25.98 28.83
CA MET A 223 12.83 -25.67 28.20
C MET A 223 13.87 -25.23 29.23
N LEU A 224 13.53 -24.34 30.14
CA LEU A 224 14.42 -23.83 31.18
C LEU A 224 14.83 -24.91 32.16
N SER A 225 13.94 -25.86 32.52
CA SER A 225 14.28 -27.00 33.39
C SER A 225 15.40 -27.88 32.78
N LEU A 226 15.44 -27.98 31.45
CA LEU A 226 16.46 -28.78 30.74
C LEU A 226 17.81 -28.06 30.66
N ILE A 227 17.83 -26.73 30.72
CA ILE A 227 19.08 -25.95 30.74
C ILE A 227 19.73 -26.06 32.13
N HIS A 228 18.96 -25.97 33.21
CA HIS A 228 19.47 -25.98 34.59
C HIS A 228 20.00 -27.34 35.07
N ILE A 229 19.54 -28.44 34.50
CA ILE A 229 20.04 -29.80 34.86
C ILE A 229 21.52 -30.04 34.41
N SER A 230 22.09 -29.13 33.63
CA SER A 230 23.44 -29.33 33.05
C SER A 230 24.56 -28.47 33.64
N GLU A 231 24.30 -27.66 34.65
CA GLU A 231 25.41 -27.03 35.42
C GLU A 231 25.81 -27.96 36.57
N PRO A 232 27.05 -28.51 36.59
CA PRO A 232 27.53 -29.18 37.76
C PRO A 232 27.68 -28.14 38.86
N THR A 233 26.92 -28.31 39.95
CA THR A 233 27.14 -27.59 41.20
C THR A 233 28.59 -27.71 41.59
N ARG A 234 29.35 -26.62 41.51
CA ARG A 234 30.62 -26.43 42.16
C ARG A 234 30.41 -25.91 43.58
#